data_99fb783bac7b23c1f62f6ebfd6977e3a
#
_entry.id   99fb783bac7b23c1f62f6ebfd6977e3a
#
_cell.length_a   1.000
_cell.length_b   1.000
_cell.length_c   1.000
_cell.angle_alpha   90.00
_cell.angle_beta   90.00
_cell.angle_gamma   90.00
#
_symmetry.space_group_name_H-M   'P 1'
#
loop_
_entity.id
_entity.type
_entity.pdbx_description
1 polymer ?
#
loop_
_entity_poly.entity_id
_entity_poly.type
_entity_poly.pdbx_seq_one_letter_code
_entity_poly.pdbx_strand_id
1 'polypeptide(L)'
;LLIVAEAIRRKIPLTEINELTYIDMFFLREINEIIKIEQQLVKAGSSLEKNLFIFAKKIGFSNHHISNLTKISINEIYDLQEKNNLKTVFKRVDTCGNEFDSSTAYLYSTFISETNEFSCESRPTNKKKIIILGSGPNRIGQGIEFDYCCVQAVKSFQKLGYETIMINCNPETVSTDYDTSDKLYFEPLDFEYVKNIIDKENEKGVVEGVIVQFGGQTPLRIANKLKEYGYKILGTSFEAIDISEDRERFQKLIQKVGLK
;
A
#
# COMPACT_ATOMS: atom_id res chain seq x y z
N LEU A 1 11.71 -15.04 0.40
CA LEU A 1 12.29 -13.74 0.78
C LEU A 1 12.52 -13.61 2.28
N LEU A 2 11.54 -13.91 3.16
CA LEU A 2 11.70 -13.77 4.62
C LEU A 2 12.86 -14.58 5.19
N ILE A 3 13.05 -15.84 4.73
CA ILE A 3 14.17 -16.69 5.13
C ILE A 3 15.51 -16.09 4.65
N VAL A 4 15.55 -15.56 3.43
CA VAL A 4 16.74 -14.89 2.88
C VAL A 4 17.11 -13.66 3.72
N ALA A 5 16.13 -12.83 4.05
CA ALA A 5 16.35 -11.67 4.91
C ALA A 5 16.90 -12.08 6.29
N GLU A 6 16.37 -13.16 6.88
CA GLU A 6 16.86 -13.69 8.16
C GLU A 6 18.28 -14.26 8.04
N ALA A 7 18.61 -14.94 6.94
CA ALA A 7 19.96 -15.41 6.68
C ALA A 7 20.96 -14.25 6.62
N ILE A 8 20.58 -13.14 5.94
CA ILE A 8 21.40 -11.94 5.89
C ILE A 8 21.56 -11.30 7.28
N ARG A 9 20.49 -11.22 8.09
CA ARG A 9 20.58 -10.74 9.48
C ARG A 9 21.55 -11.57 10.32
N ARG A 10 21.61 -12.88 10.08
CA ARG A 10 22.58 -13.81 10.69
C ARG A 10 23.96 -13.74 10.08
N LYS A 11 24.21 -12.83 9.13
CA LYS A 11 25.50 -12.62 8.49
C LYS A 11 26.00 -13.79 7.65
N ILE A 12 25.09 -14.62 7.10
CA ILE A 12 25.44 -15.61 6.08
C ILE A 12 25.89 -14.86 4.84
N PRO A 13 27.03 -15.23 4.22
CA PRO A 13 27.55 -14.56 3.05
C PRO A 13 26.55 -14.56 1.88
N LEU A 14 26.41 -13.42 1.18
CA LEU A 14 25.48 -13.33 0.05
C LEU A 14 25.82 -14.33 -1.07
N THR A 15 27.10 -14.67 -1.24
CA THR A 15 27.56 -15.69 -2.20
C THR A 15 27.01 -17.07 -1.86
N GLU A 16 27.05 -17.46 -0.58
CA GLU A 16 26.48 -18.72 -0.11
C GLU A 16 24.95 -18.76 -0.30
N ILE A 17 24.26 -17.65 0.00
CA ILE A 17 22.82 -17.54 -0.25
C ILE A 17 22.51 -17.66 -1.74
N ASN A 18 23.31 -17.03 -2.60
CA ASN A 18 23.16 -17.13 -4.06
C ASN A 18 23.36 -18.58 -4.54
N GLU A 19 24.40 -19.26 -4.09
CA GLU A 19 24.69 -20.65 -4.45
C GLU A 19 23.56 -21.62 -4.04
N LEU A 20 22.95 -21.39 -2.88
CA LEU A 20 21.86 -22.23 -2.37
C LEU A 20 20.49 -21.93 -2.98
N THR A 21 20.25 -20.68 -3.38
CA THR A 21 18.89 -20.23 -3.77
C THR A 21 18.79 -19.89 -5.25
N TYR A 22 19.92 -19.70 -5.95
CA TYR A 22 20.02 -19.16 -7.32
C TYR A 22 19.35 -17.80 -7.48
N ILE A 23 19.10 -17.05 -6.39
CA ILE A 23 18.60 -15.68 -6.45
C ILE A 23 19.77 -14.78 -6.90
N ASP A 24 19.54 -13.98 -7.95
CA ASP A 24 20.57 -13.09 -8.48
C ASP A 24 21.14 -12.16 -7.40
N MET A 25 22.45 -11.93 -7.48
CA MET A 25 23.19 -11.10 -6.53
C MET A 25 22.68 -9.67 -6.45
N PHE A 26 22.06 -9.14 -7.52
CA PHE A 26 21.43 -7.82 -7.49
C PHE A 26 20.35 -7.77 -6.38
N PHE A 27 19.39 -8.70 -6.40
CA PHE A 27 18.33 -8.73 -5.40
C PHE A 27 18.83 -8.99 -3.98
N LEU A 28 19.86 -9.84 -3.83
CA LEU A 28 20.46 -10.10 -2.52
C LEU A 28 21.15 -8.86 -1.95
N ARG A 29 21.79 -8.04 -2.80
CA ARG A 29 22.39 -6.76 -2.39
C ARG A 29 21.32 -5.76 -1.96
N GLU A 30 20.21 -5.62 -2.71
CA GLU A 30 19.11 -4.74 -2.36
C GLU A 30 18.49 -5.13 -1.01
N ILE A 31 18.24 -6.42 -0.78
CA ILE A 31 17.74 -6.91 0.52
C ILE A 31 18.74 -6.61 1.64
N ASN A 32 20.03 -6.77 1.38
CA ASN A 32 21.08 -6.46 2.36
C ASN A 32 21.12 -4.97 2.73
N GLU A 33 20.91 -4.06 1.76
CA GLU A 33 20.82 -2.62 2.06
C GLU A 33 19.62 -2.31 2.96
N ILE A 34 18.45 -2.91 2.70
CA ILE A 34 17.27 -2.79 3.58
C ILE A 34 17.60 -3.29 4.99
N ILE A 35 18.26 -4.45 5.13
CA ILE A 35 18.65 -5.01 6.43
C ILE A 35 19.64 -4.10 7.18
N LYS A 36 20.60 -3.47 6.47
CA LYS A 36 21.52 -2.52 7.08
C LYS A 36 20.79 -1.31 7.68
N ILE A 37 19.80 -0.78 6.97
CA ILE A 37 18.99 0.35 7.49
C ILE A 37 18.14 -0.10 8.68
N GLU A 38 17.53 -1.28 8.60
CA GLU A 38 16.80 -1.90 9.71
C GLU A 38 17.69 -1.95 10.98
N GLN A 39 18.93 -2.42 10.84
CA GLN A 39 19.89 -2.48 11.96
C GLN A 39 20.27 -1.09 12.51
N GLN A 40 20.41 -0.10 11.62
CA GLN A 40 20.66 1.28 12.04
C GLN A 40 19.48 1.86 12.83
N LEU A 41 18.24 1.61 12.39
CA LEU A 41 17.03 2.02 13.10
C LEU A 41 16.93 1.37 14.48
N VAL A 42 17.18 0.06 14.57
CA VAL A 42 17.21 -0.66 15.85
C VAL A 42 18.28 -0.09 16.78
N LYS A 43 19.47 0.20 16.26
CA LYS A 43 20.57 0.79 17.05
C LYS A 43 20.26 2.21 17.51
N ALA A 44 19.61 3.01 16.68
CA ALA A 44 19.22 4.38 17.03
C ALA A 44 18.17 4.40 18.15
N GLY A 45 17.24 3.45 18.14
CA GLY A 45 16.18 3.39 19.15
C GLY A 45 15.44 4.72 19.27
N SER A 46 15.22 5.19 20.49
CA SER A 46 14.57 6.48 20.77
C SER A 46 15.37 7.71 20.34
N SER A 47 16.67 7.55 20.02
CA SER A 47 17.56 8.63 19.55
C SER A 47 17.60 8.71 18.01
N LEU A 48 16.48 8.48 17.35
CA LEU A 48 16.38 8.47 15.90
C LEU A 48 16.70 9.84 15.29
N GLU A 49 17.79 9.91 14.54
CA GLU A 49 18.23 11.14 13.88
C GLU A 49 17.36 11.44 12.63
N LYS A 50 17.17 12.75 12.37
CA LYS A 50 16.39 13.26 11.22
C LYS A 50 16.81 12.60 9.90
N ASN A 51 18.10 12.55 9.60
CA ASN A 51 18.60 12.06 8.31
C ASN A 51 18.32 10.56 8.12
N LEU A 52 18.49 9.77 9.16
CA LEU A 52 18.18 8.34 9.14
C LEU A 52 16.68 8.11 8.96
N PHE A 53 15.84 8.88 9.65
CA PHE A 53 14.38 8.81 9.50
C PHE A 53 13.94 9.13 8.06
N ILE A 54 14.42 10.26 7.52
CA ILE A 54 14.09 10.66 6.13
C ILE A 54 14.56 9.61 5.13
N PHE A 55 15.76 9.08 5.30
CA PHE A 55 16.30 8.05 4.43
C PHE A 55 15.48 6.75 4.48
N ALA A 56 15.14 6.29 5.69
CA ALA A 56 14.30 5.11 5.88
C ALA A 56 12.93 5.28 5.19
N LYS A 57 12.30 6.46 5.30
CA LYS A 57 11.04 6.75 4.60
C LYS A 57 11.20 6.70 3.08
N LYS A 58 12.27 7.29 2.54
CA LYS A 58 12.54 7.30 1.09
C LYS A 58 12.72 5.90 0.50
N ILE A 59 13.30 4.98 1.24
CA ILE A 59 13.48 3.58 0.80
C ILE A 59 12.29 2.67 1.12
N GLY A 60 11.18 3.22 1.66
CA GLY A 60 9.90 2.53 1.80
C GLY A 60 9.58 1.97 3.18
N PHE A 61 10.32 2.30 4.25
CA PHE A 61 9.91 1.90 5.60
C PHE A 61 8.62 2.62 6.00
N SER A 62 7.59 1.85 6.39
CA SER A 62 6.35 2.41 6.92
C SER A 62 6.57 3.01 8.31
N ASN A 63 5.73 3.97 8.69
CA ASN A 63 5.75 4.55 10.05
C ASN A 63 5.59 3.47 11.11
N HIS A 64 4.72 2.50 10.88
CA HIS A 64 4.51 1.36 11.79
C HIS A 64 5.78 0.50 11.93
N HIS A 65 6.47 0.23 10.83
CA HIS A 65 7.71 -0.56 10.86
C HIS A 65 8.83 0.17 11.60
N ILE A 66 9.01 1.48 11.33
CA ILE A 66 9.98 2.32 12.06
C ILE A 66 9.65 2.34 13.56
N SER A 67 8.39 2.55 13.93
CA SER A 67 7.94 2.49 15.33
C SER A 67 8.29 1.17 16.00
N ASN A 68 8.06 0.04 15.32
CA ASN A 68 8.40 -1.28 15.86
C ASN A 68 9.90 -1.48 16.07
N LEU A 69 10.74 -0.98 15.15
CA LEU A 69 12.20 -1.13 15.24
C LEU A 69 12.81 -0.22 16.30
N THR A 70 12.38 1.03 16.35
CA THR A 70 12.96 2.05 17.23
C THR A 70 12.34 2.08 18.64
N LYS A 71 11.15 1.45 18.80
CA LYS A 71 10.32 1.52 20.01
C LYS A 71 9.77 2.92 20.31
N ILE A 72 9.87 3.85 19.37
CA ILE A 72 9.19 5.14 19.41
C ILE A 72 7.70 4.90 19.13
N SER A 73 6.81 5.59 19.84
CA SER A 73 5.37 5.44 19.61
C SER A 73 4.98 5.86 18.19
N ILE A 74 3.93 5.24 17.64
CA ILE A 74 3.47 5.56 16.29
C ILE A 74 3.07 7.03 16.13
N ASN A 75 2.51 7.64 17.17
CA ASN A 75 2.14 9.06 17.16
C ASN A 75 3.37 9.96 17.09
N GLU A 76 4.41 9.67 17.86
CA GLU A 76 5.68 10.40 17.78
C GLU A 76 6.36 10.25 16.41
N ILE A 77 6.21 9.11 15.73
CA ILE A 77 6.70 8.93 14.34
C ILE A 77 5.91 9.83 13.36
N TYR A 78 4.60 9.96 13.52
CA TYR A 78 3.82 10.91 12.73
C TYR A 78 4.23 12.36 13.01
N ASP A 79 4.44 12.73 14.28
CA ASP A 79 4.93 14.05 14.66
C ASP A 79 6.31 14.35 14.06
N LEU A 80 7.21 13.35 14.04
CA LEU A 80 8.51 13.46 13.38
C LEU A 80 8.37 13.67 11.87
N GLN A 81 7.42 13.03 11.23
CA GLN A 81 7.14 13.21 9.80
C GLN A 81 6.68 14.63 9.52
N GLU A 82 5.73 15.14 10.28
CA GLU A 82 5.22 16.51 10.16
C GLU A 82 6.31 17.55 10.48
N LYS A 83 7.01 17.41 11.60
CA LYS A 83 8.10 18.31 12.00
C LYS A 83 9.22 18.42 10.97
N ASN A 84 9.46 17.34 10.21
CA ASN A 84 10.45 17.35 9.15
C ASN A 84 9.86 17.74 7.78
N ASN A 85 8.59 18.15 7.74
CA ASN A 85 7.85 18.47 6.50
C ASN A 85 8.04 17.39 5.42
N LEU A 86 8.03 16.12 5.84
CA LEU A 86 8.25 14.97 4.97
C LEU A 86 6.93 14.58 4.31
N LYS A 87 6.77 14.96 3.05
CA LYS A 87 5.54 14.76 2.30
C LYS A 87 5.63 13.56 1.37
N THR A 88 4.53 12.84 1.27
CA THR A 88 4.36 11.81 0.24
C THR A 88 4.07 12.47 -1.10
N VAL A 89 4.80 12.07 -2.12
CA VAL A 89 4.54 12.42 -3.51
C VAL A 89 4.43 11.14 -4.34
N PHE A 90 3.74 11.25 -5.45
CA PHE A 90 3.54 10.11 -6.35
C PHE A 90 4.27 10.38 -7.66
N LYS A 91 5.02 9.39 -8.10
CA LYS A 91 5.77 9.38 -9.35
C LYS A 91 5.14 8.39 -10.31
N ARG A 92 5.23 8.68 -11.58
CA ARG A 92 4.78 7.81 -12.66
C ARG A 92 5.89 6.83 -13.01
N VAL A 93 5.52 5.56 -13.22
CA VAL A 93 6.48 4.58 -13.72
C VAL A 93 6.84 4.93 -15.16
N ASP A 94 8.11 5.15 -15.41
CA ASP A 94 8.62 5.35 -16.76
C ASP A 94 8.82 4.00 -17.45
N THR A 95 7.96 3.72 -18.42
CA THR A 95 8.01 2.49 -19.23
C THR A 95 8.76 2.65 -20.55
N CYS A 96 9.29 3.86 -20.80
CA CYS A 96 9.92 4.22 -22.08
C CYS A 96 11.42 4.54 -21.97
N GLY A 97 12.05 4.29 -20.81
CA GLY A 97 13.48 4.56 -20.60
C GLY A 97 13.84 6.03 -20.79
N ASN A 98 12.93 6.93 -20.51
CA ASN A 98 13.04 8.39 -20.71
C ASN A 98 13.26 8.83 -22.18
N GLU A 99 12.95 7.96 -23.13
CA GLU A 99 12.99 8.32 -24.57
C GLU A 99 11.73 9.11 -24.99
N PHE A 100 10.59 8.87 -24.31
CA PHE A 100 9.31 9.52 -24.54
C PHE A 100 8.60 9.78 -23.19
N ASP A 101 7.75 10.80 -23.14
CA ASP A 101 6.90 11.04 -21.98
C ASP A 101 5.97 9.84 -21.75
N SER A 102 6.16 9.14 -20.64
CA SER A 102 5.29 8.04 -20.27
C SER A 102 3.93 8.55 -19.83
N SER A 103 2.87 8.13 -20.53
CA SER A 103 1.47 8.42 -20.19
C SER A 103 0.81 7.30 -19.38
N THR A 104 1.59 6.33 -18.88
CA THR A 104 1.05 5.17 -18.16
C THR A 104 0.25 5.60 -16.93
N ALA A 105 -0.78 4.82 -16.59
CA ALA A 105 -1.59 5.03 -15.40
C ALA A 105 -0.85 4.67 -14.10
N TYR A 106 0.35 4.12 -14.17
CA TYR A 106 1.11 3.52 -13.08
C TYR A 106 1.79 4.57 -12.20
N LEU A 107 1.38 4.62 -10.95
CA LEU A 107 1.89 5.53 -9.93
C LEU A 107 2.47 4.76 -8.75
N TYR A 108 3.52 5.29 -8.14
CA TYR A 108 4.10 4.80 -6.89
C TYR A 108 4.47 5.97 -5.99
N SER A 109 4.47 5.75 -4.69
CA SER A 109 4.82 6.79 -3.73
C SER A 109 6.31 6.88 -3.47
N THR A 110 6.76 8.08 -3.15
CA THR A 110 8.04 8.35 -2.52
C THR A 110 7.90 9.50 -1.53
N PHE A 111 8.92 9.75 -0.73
CA PHE A 111 8.92 10.84 0.24
C PHE A 111 9.91 11.93 -0.16
N ILE A 112 9.48 13.19 -0.05
CA ILE A 112 10.35 14.35 -0.26
C ILE A 112 10.43 15.17 1.02
N SER A 113 11.59 15.80 1.22
CA SER A 113 11.80 16.85 2.19
C SER A 113 11.91 18.20 1.47
N GLU A 114 11.82 19.31 2.19
CA GLU A 114 11.79 20.69 1.66
C GLU A 114 12.90 21.03 0.64
N THR A 115 13.98 20.27 0.62
CA THR A 115 15.13 20.53 -0.26
C THR A 115 15.03 19.86 -1.65
N ASN A 116 14.00 19.08 -1.93
CA ASN A 116 13.87 18.35 -3.19
C ASN A 116 12.70 18.88 -4.03
N GLU A 117 12.99 19.44 -5.21
CA GLU A 117 12.03 19.98 -6.18
C GLU A 117 11.29 18.89 -7.00
N PHE A 118 11.01 17.73 -6.45
CA PHE A 118 10.24 16.72 -7.19
C PHE A 118 8.76 17.09 -7.23
N SER A 119 8.25 17.35 -8.43
CA SER A 119 6.82 17.51 -8.63
C SER A 119 6.07 16.19 -8.42
N CYS A 120 4.88 16.24 -7.83
CA CYS A 120 3.98 15.11 -7.75
C CYS A 120 3.29 14.88 -9.10
N GLU A 121 3.31 13.65 -9.60
CA GLU A 121 2.81 13.30 -10.93
C GLU A 121 1.43 12.64 -10.92
N SER A 122 0.77 12.54 -9.75
CA SER A 122 -0.57 11.97 -9.64
C SER A 122 -1.65 12.77 -10.38
N ARG A 123 -1.47 14.11 -10.49
CA ARG A 123 -2.36 15.04 -11.22
C ARG A 123 -3.84 14.79 -10.90
N PRO A 124 -4.30 15.01 -9.64
CA PRO A 124 -5.70 14.81 -9.27
C PRO A 124 -6.64 15.64 -10.15
N THR A 125 -7.79 15.05 -10.51
CA THR A 125 -8.83 15.70 -11.33
C THR A 125 -9.97 16.23 -10.48
N ASN A 126 -10.84 17.08 -11.06
CA ASN A 126 -12.04 17.57 -10.39
C ASN A 126 -13.23 16.58 -10.45
N LYS A 127 -13.03 15.37 -10.96
CA LYS A 127 -14.08 14.35 -11.06
C LYS A 127 -14.43 13.77 -9.70
N LYS A 128 -15.58 13.13 -9.63
CA LYS A 128 -15.95 12.21 -8.55
C LYS A 128 -15.20 10.90 -8.75
N LYS A 129 -14.59 10.39 -7.68
CA LYS A 129 -13.66 9.26 -7.72
C LYS A 129 -14.13 8.12 -6.85
N ILE A 130 -13.86 6.91 -7.31
CA ILE A 130 -14.02 5.68 -6.51
C ILE A 130 -12.67 5.00 -6.43
N ILE A 131 -12.25 4.65 -5.21
CA ILE A 131 -11.06 3.85 -4.97
C ILE A 131 -11.46 2.39 -4.78
N ILE A 132 -10.75 1.49 -5.44
CA ILE A 132 -10.94 0.04 -5.36
C ILE A 132 -9.63 -0.57 -4.88
N LEU A 133 -9.69 -1.29 -3.76
CA LEU A 133 -8.53 -1.98 -3.21
C LEU A 133 -8.45 -3.40 -3.78
N GLY A 134 -7.31 -3.74 -4.35
CA GLY A 134 -7.02 -5.06 -4.87
C GLY A 134 -6.71 -6.10 -3.80
N SER A 135 -6.31 -7.30 -4.22
CA SER A 135 -6.05 -8.43 -3.33
C SER A 135 -4.64 -8.43 -2.70
N GLY A 136 -3.75 -7.57 -3.19
CA GLY A 136 -2.33 -7.64 -2.83
C GLY A 136 -1.64 -8.83 -3.49
N PRO A 137 -0.53 -9.33 -2.91
CA PRO A 137 0.19 -10.47 -3.46
C PRO A 137 -0.68 -11.72 -3.47
N ASN A 138 -0.64 -12.46 -4.57
CA ASN A 138 -1.34 -13.74 -4.69
C ASN A 138 -0.79 -14.74 -3.67
N ARG A 139 -1.69 -15.54 -3.10
CA ARG A 139 -1.37 -16.64 -2.20
C ARG A 139 -1.74 -17.97 -2.85
N ILE A 140 -1.01 -19.03 -2.50
CA ILE A 140 -1.39 -20.37 -2.92
C ILE A 140 -2.82 -20.67 -2.46
N GLY A 141 -3.68 -21.10 -3.39
CA GLY A 141 -5.08 -21.40 -3.15
C GLY A 141 -6.04 -20.21 -3.34
N GLN A 142 -5.55 -19.01 -3.64
CA GLN A 142 -6.38 -17.90 -4.12
C GLN A 142 -6.64 -18.05 -5.61
N GLY A 143 -7.90 -17.88 -6.01
CA GLY A 143 -8.28 -17.84 -7.41
C GLY A 143 -8.34 -16.42 -7.96
N ILE A 144 -8.66 -16.31 -9.25
CA ILE A 144 -8.76 -15.03 -9.96
C ILE A 144 -10.04 -14.24 -9.62
N GLU A 145 -10.93 -14.81 -8.83
CA GLU A 145 -12.23 -14.20 -8.49
C GLU A 145 -12.09 -12.84 -7.84
N PHE A 146 -11.07 -12.63 -7.00
CA PHE A 146 -10.82 -11.33 -6.38
C PHE A 146 -10.43 -10.29 -7.41
N ASP A 147 -9.57 -10.63 -8.34
CA ASP A 147 -9.15 -9.74 -9.41
C ASP A 147 -10.30 -9.45 -10.38
N TYR A 148 -11.04 -10.49 -10.78
CA TYR A 148 -12.23 -10.36 -11.63
C TYR A 148 -13.26 -9.39 -11.01
N CYS A 149 -13.55 -9.52 -9.71
CA CYS A 149 -14.46 -8.61 -9.01
C CYS A 149 -13.97 -7.16 -9.05
N CYS A 150 -12.67 -6.93 -8.85
CA CYS A 150 -12.05 -5.61 -8.93
C CYS A 150 -12.22 -5.01 -10.34
N VAL A 151 -11.92 -5.78 -11.39
CA VAL A 151 -12.07 -5.34 -12.78
C VAL A 151 -13.53 -5.01 -13.13
N GLN A 152 -14.49 -5.85 -12.70
CA GLN A 152 -15.91 -5.58 -12.94
C GLN A 152 -16.41 -4.35 -12.18
N ALA A 153 -15.89 -4.11 -10.97
CA ALA A 153 -16.19 -2.89 -10.22
C ALA A 153 -15.68 -1.65 -10.97
N VAL A 154 -14.41 -1.66 -11.40
CA VAL A 154 -13.84 -0.58 -12.21
C VAL A 154 -14.73 -0.26 -13.41
N LYS A 155 -15.02 -1.26 -14.27
CA LYS A 155 -15.85 -1.09 -15.45
C LYS A 155 -17.25 -0.55 -15.14
N SER A 156 -17.83 -0.98 -14.01
CA SER A 156 -19.16 -0.55 -13.60
C SER A 156 -19.16 0.92 -13.18
N PHE A 157 -18.18 1.36 -12.40
CA PHE A 157 -18.09 2.75 -11.98
C PHE A 157 -17.69 3.68 -13.11
N GLN A 158 -16.84 3.26 -14.04
CA GLN A 158 -16.55 4.03 -15.25
C GLN A 158 -17.81 4.29 -16.08
N LYS A 159 -18.68 3.27 -16.26
CA LYS A 159 -19.98 3.43 -16.93
C LYS A 159 -20.92 4.41 -16.22
N LEU A 160 -20.77 4.58 -14.92
CA LEU A 160 -21.52 5.55 -14.11
C LEU A 160 -20.87 6.95 -14.11
N GLY A 161 -19.77 7.14 -14.81
CA GLY A 161 -19.09 8.44 -14.95
C GLY A 161 -18.11 8.79 -13.83
N TYR A 162 -17.73 7.84 -12.97
CA TYR A 162 -16.70 8.05 -11.96
C TYR A 162 -15.31 7.85 -12.55
N GLU A 163 -14.34 8.61 -12.07
CA GLU A 163 -12.94 8.29 -12.23
C GLU A 163 -12.58 7.15 -11.28
N THR A 164 -12.02 6.09 -11.81
CA THR A 164 -11.70 4.88 -11.05
C THR A 164 -10.22 4.84 -10.72
N ILE A 165 -9.93 4.55 -9.46
CA ILE A 165 -8.58 4.45 -8.93
C ILE A 165 -8.40 3.06 -8.35
N MET A 166 -7.47 2.29 -8.92
CA MET A 166 -7.06 1.01 -8.39
C MET A 166 -5.84 1.19 -7.48
N ILE A 167 -5.84 0.53 -6.33
CA ILE A 167 -4.66 0.39 -5.46
C ILE A 167 -4.36 -1.09 -5.31
N ASN A 168 -3.20 -1.52 -5.78
CA ASN A 168 -2.76 -2.90 -5.65
C ASN A 168 -1.22 -2.97 -5.70
N CYS A 169 -0.63 -4.00 -5.10
CA CYS A 169 0.81 -4.25 -5.14
C CYS A 169 1.20 -5.50 -5.94
N ASN A 170 0.25 -6.12 -6.64
CA ASN A 170 0.52 -7.25 -7.53
C ASN A 170 0.58 -6.74 -8.98
N PRO A 171 1.75 -6.74 -9.64
CA PRO A 171 1.86 -6.29 -11.02
C PRO A 171 1.40 -7.32 -12.06
N GLU A 172 1.18 -8.57 -11.64
CA GLU A 172 0.88 -9.73 -12.49
C GLU A 172 -0.61 -10.10 -12.47
N THR A 173 -1.50 -9.10 -12.63
CA THR A 173 -2.94 -9.36 -12.59
C THR A 173 -3.72 -8.34 -13.41
N VAL A 174 -4.90 -8.71 -13.93
CA VAL A 174 -5.68 -7.90 -14.89
C VAL A 174 -6.15 -6.58 -14.29
N SER A 175 -6.43 -6.50 -12.99
CA SER A 175 -6.81 -5.23 -12.35
C SER A 175 -5.70 -4.19 -12.37
N THR A 176 -4.46 -4.60 -12.58
CA THR A 176 -3.29 -3.74 -12.69
C THR A 176 -2.79 -3.55 -14.11
N ASP A 177 -3.55 -3.98 -15.11
CA ASP A 177 -3.26 -3.64 -16.50
C ASP A 177 -3.47 -2.13 -16.74
N TYR A 178 -2.66 -1.57 -17.62
CA TYR A 178 -2.57 -0.11 -17.87
C TYR A 178 -3.88 0.52 -18.37
N ASP A 179 -4.77 -0.27 -18.93
CA ASP A 179 -6.03 0.15 -19.54
C ASP A 179 -7.27 -0.24 -18.71
N THR A 180 -7.08 -0.83 -17.51
CA THR A 180 -8.19 -1.28 -16.68
C THR A 180 -8.83 -0.11 -15.93
N SER A 181 -8.06 0.66 -15.16
CA SER A 181 -8.54 1.80 -14.38
C SER A 181 -7.99 3.14 -14.91
N ASP A 182 -8.63 4.25 -14.56
CA ASP A 182 -8.15 5.58 -14.95
C ASP A 182 -6.82 5.92 -14.28
N LYS A 183 -6.60 5.41 -13.06
CA LYS A 183 -5.34 5.51 -12.32
C LYS A 183 -5.06 4.23 -11.57
N LEU A 184 -3.79 3.85 -11.51
CA LEU A 184 -3.30 2.72 -10.75
C LEU A 184 -2.15 3.17 -9.85
N TYR A 185 -2.32 2.92 -8.54
CA TYR A 185 -1.26 3.09 -7.56
C TYR A 185 -0.69 1.71 -7.18
N PHE A 186 0.57 1.48 -7.50
CA PHE A 186 1.33 0.33 -7.05
C PHE A 186 1.82 0.58 -5.64
N GLU A 187 0.98 0.24 -4.66
CA GLU A 187 1.28 0.48 -3.25
C GLU A 187 0.86 -0.72 -2.39
N PRO A 188 1.54 -0.93 -1.27
CA PRO A 188 1.07 -1.86 -0.26
C PRO A 188 -0.34 -1.51 0.20
N LEU A 189 -1.18 -2.54 0.41
CA LEU A 189 -2.52 -2.37 0.95
C LEU A 189 -2.46 -2.20 2.48
N ASP A 190 -1.73 -1.19 2.91
CA ASP A 190 -1.61 -0.74 4.30
C ASP A 190 -2.28 0.63 4.44
N PHE A 191 -2.80 0.91 5.63
CA PHE A 191 -3.56 2.12 5.92
C PHE A 191 -2.78 3.41 5.59
N GLU A 192 -1.48 3.46 5.91
CA GLU A 192 -0.64 4.64 5.65
C GLU A 192 -0.62 5.01 4.16
N TYR A 193 -0.38 4.03 3.29
CA TYR A 193 -0.31 4.26 1.84
C TYR A 193 -1.66 4.61 1.25
N VAL A 194 -2.71 3.87 1.63
CA VAL A 194 -4.07 4.12 1.14
C VAL A 194 -4.56 5.49 1.58
N LYS A 195 -4.31 5.89 2.84
CA LYS A 195 -4.62 7.23 3.36
C LYS A 195 -3.95 8.32 2.52
N ASN A 196 -2.64 8.19 2.28
CA ASN A 196 -1.89 9.18 1.51
C ASN A 196 -2.43 9.35 0.09
N ILE A 197 -2.91 8.26 -0.54
CA ILE A 197 -3.54 8.31 -1.86
C ILE A 197 -4.90 9.03 -1.78
N ILE A 198 -5.74 8.68 -0.80
CA ILE A 198 -7.06 9.32 -0.61
C ILE A 198 -6.89 10.82 -0.39
N ASP A 199 -5.98 11.22 0.49
CA ASP A 199 -5.72 12.61 0.80
C ASP A 199 -5.24 13.36 -0.45
N LYS A 200 -4.32 12.76 -1.21
CA LYS A 200 -3.82 13.34 -2.45
C LYS A 200 -4.91 13.51 -3.51
N GLU A 201 -5.73 12.50 -3.68
CA GLU A 201 -6.80 12.54 -4.68
C GLU A 201 -7.96 13.48 -4.29
N ASN A 202 -8.13 13.77 -3.00
CA ASN A 202 -9.07 14.75 -2.49
C ASN A 202 -8.58 16.21 -2.62
N GLU A 203 -7.31 16.44 -2.99
CA GLU A 203 -6.84 17.84 -3.26
C GLU A 203 -7.61 18.49 -4.42
N LYS A 204 -8.13 17.68 -5.35
CA LYS A 204 -9.03 18.13 -6.42
C LYS A 204 -10.13 17.10 -6.63
N GLY A 205 -11.39 17.56 -6.73
CA GLY A 205 -12.54 16.66 -6.80
C GLY A 205 -12.84 15.98 -5.48
N VAL A 206 -13.56 14.87 -5.53
CA VAL A 206 -14.03 14.16 -4.34
C VAL A 206 -13.85 12.66 -4.50
N VAL A 207 -13.18 12.03 -3.56
CA VAL A 207 -13.22 10.57 -3.39
C VAL A 207 -14.53 10.22 -2.66
N GLU A 208 -15.51 9.73 -3.40
CA GLU A 208 -16.84 9.37 -2.89
C GLU A 208 -16.80 8.19 -1.91
N GLY A 209 -15.78 7.33 -2.05
CA GLY A 209 -15.50 6.26 -1.10
C GLY A 209 -14.55 5.20 -1.62
N VAL A 210 -14.33 4.20 -0.77
CA VAL A 210 -13.38 3.10 -0.97
C VAL A 210 -14.12 1.77 -0.94
N ILE A 211 -13.84 0.90 -1.90
CA ILE A 211 -14.32 -0.48 -1.93
C ILE A 211 -13.22 -1.39 -1.38
N VAL A 212 -13.53 -2.11 -0.32
CA VAL A 212 -12.60 -2.99 0.40
C VAL A 212 -12.92 -4.47 0.27
N GLN A 213 -14.11 -4.83 -0.23
CA GLN A 213 -14.62 -6.21 -0.15
C GLN A 213 -14.19 -7.12 -1.31
N PHE A 214 -13.70 -6.57 -2.42
CA PHE A 214 -13.38 -7.37 -3.59
C PHE A 214 -11.96 -7.95 -3.58
N GLY A 215 -11.05 -7.40 -2.80
CA GLY A 215 -9.67 -7.87 -2.68
C GLY A 215 -9.43 -8.96 -1.63
N GLY A 216 -10.47 -9.57 -1.09
CA GLY A 216 -10.36 -10.58 -0.04
C GLY A 216 -9.88 -10.02 1.30
N GLN A 217 -9.18 -10.83 2.08
CA GLN A 217 -8.79 -10.51 3.47
C GLN A 217 -7.79 -9.34 3.59
N THR A 218 -7.00 -9.08 2.56
CA THR A 218 -5.96 -8.05 2.64
C THR A 218 -6.54 -6.64 2.84
N PRO A 219 -7.43 -6.14 1.97
CA PRO A 219 -8.03 -4.83 2.15
C PRO A 219 -9.02 -4.77 3.33
N LEU A 220 -9.66 -5.88 3.71
CA LEU A 220 -10.58 -5.89 4.85
C LEU A 220 -9.89 -5.54 6.18
N ARG A 221 -8.61 -5.86 6.33
CA ARG A 221 -7.83 -5.55 7.55
C ARG A 221 -7.71 -4.06 7.84
N ILE A 222 -7.73 -3.22 6.81
CA ILE A 222 -7.62 -1.76 6.99
C ILE A 222 -8.97 -1.05 7.03
N ALA A 223 -10.08 -1.76 6.79
CA ALA A 223 -11.42 -1.19 6.73
C ALA A 223 -11.81 -0.43 8.02
N ASN A 224 -11.47 -0.99 9.20
CA ASN A 224 -11.73 -0.32 10.48
C ASN A 224 -11.00 1.03 10.57
N LYS A 225 -9.70 1.05 10.27
CA LYS A 225 -8.91 2.30 10.29
C LYS A 225 -9.43 3.33 9.29
N LEU A 226 -9.81 2.91 8.09
CA LEU A 226 -10.41 3.81 7.10
C LEU A 226 -11.68 4.47 7.65
N LYS A 227 -12.57 3.69 8.30
CA LYS A 227 -13.79 4.21 8.95
C LYS A 227 -13.45 5.17 10.10
N GLU A 228 -12.54 4.81 10.98
CA GLU A 228 -12.13 5.64 12.14
C GLU A 228 -11.60 7.02 11.70
N TYR A 229 -10.93 7.08 10.54
CA TYR A 229 -10.45 8.33 9.94
C TYR A 229 -11.49 9.05 9.08
N GLY A 230 -12.75 8.56 9.05
CA GLY A 230 -13.87 9.20 8.37
C GLY A 230 -13.95 8.93 6.87
N TYR A 231 -13.15 8.01 6.33
CA TYR A 231 -13.27 7.61 4.93
C TYR A 231 -14.49 6.71 4.73
N LYS A 232 -15.28 7.02 3.71
CA LYS A 232 -16.49 6.27 3.40
C LYS A 232 -16.17 4.93 2.75
N ILE A 233 -16.65 3.84 3.33
CA ILE A 233 -16.60 2.52 2.72
C ILE A 233 -17.87 2.33 1.90
N LEU A 234 -17.70 1.92 0.64
CA LEU A 234 -18.80 1.65 -0.30
C LEU A 234 -19.08 0.16 -0.39
N GLY A 235 -20.32 -0.17 -0.73
CA GLY A 235 -20.80 -1.55 -0.81
C GLY A 235 -21.23 -2.08 0.54
N THR A 236 -20.64 -3.19 0.99
CA THR A 236 -20.96 -3.77 2.30
C THR A 236 -20.45 -2.85 3.42
N SER A 237 -21.33 -2.55 4.40
CA SER A 237 -20.93 -1.71 5.52
C SER A 237 -19.85 -2.37 6.37
N PHE A 238 -19.03 -1.55 7.03
CA PHE A 238 -17.98 -2.08 7.93
C PHE A 238 -18.58 -3.00 8.99
N GLU A 239 -19.73 -2.64 9.57
CA GLU A 239 -20.43 -3.44 10.59
C GLU A 239 -20.82 -4.83 10.05
N ALA A 240 -21.31 -4.90 8.82
CA ALA A 240 -21.67 -6.17 8.19
C ALA A 240 -20.41 -7.02 7.89
N ILE A 241 -19.34 -6.38 7.44
CA ILE A 241 -18.04 -7.04 7.24
C ILE A 241 -17.53 -7.61 8.56
N ASP A 242 -17.49 -6.81 9.60
CA ASP A 242 -16.96 -7.18 10.91
C ASP A 242 -17.77 -8.32 11.55
N ILE A 243 -19.10 -8.28 11.44
CA ILE A 243 -19.96 -9.38 11.89
C ILE A 243 -19.70 -10.66 11.11
N SER A 244 -19.47 -10.57 9.80
CA SER A 244 -19.25 -11.73 8.93
C SER A 244 -17.88 -12.39 9.17
N GLU A 245 -16.89 -11.61 9.56
CA GLU A 245 -15.52 -12.09 9.82
C GLU A 245 -15.35 -12.65 11.25
N ASP A 246 -16.12 -12.16 12.21
CA ASP A 246 -16.09 -12.61 13.60
C ASP A 246 -17.01 -13.83 13.79
N ARG A 247 -16.43 -15.00 14.11
CA ARG A 247 -17.15 -16.27 14.24
C ARG A 247 -18.26 -16.23 15.30
N GLU A 248 -18.01 -15.58 16.44
CA GLU A 248 -18.98 -15.52 17.53
C GLU A 248 -20.15 -14.59 17.16
N ARG A 249 -19.83 -13.42 16.60
CA ARG A 249 -20.85 -12.46 16.15
C ARG A 249 -21.68 -13.02 15.00
N PHE A 250 -21.04 -13.69 14.05
CA PHE A 250 -21.72 -14.36 12.95
C PHE A 250 -22.65 -15.47 13.44
N GLN A 251 -22.20 -16.30 14.38
CA GLN A 251 -23.03 -17.34 14.97
C GLN A 251 -24.28 -16.76 15.66
N LYS A 252 -24.13 -15.67 16.41
CA LYS A 252 -25.27 -14.98 17.03
C LYS A 252 -26.24 -14.43 15.98
N LEU A 253 -25.72 -13.90 14.86
CA LEU A 253 -26.56 -13.45 13.75
C LEU A 253 -27.33 -14.60 13.12
N ILE A 254 -26.67 -15.72 12.82
CA ILE A 254 -27.29 -16.92 12.24
C ILE A 254 -28.42 -17.45 13.14
N GLN A 255 -28.19 -17.53 14.45
CA GLN A 255 -29.21 -17.93 15.42
C GLN A 255 -30.41 -16.96 15.44
N LYS A 256 -30.13 -15.64 15.36
CA LYS A 256 -31.19 -14.62 15.37
C LYS A 256 -32.11 -14.69 14.14
N VAL A 257 -31.57 -15.10 12.98
CA VAL A 257 -32.35 -15.30 11.74
C VAL A 257 -32.96 -16.69 11.62
N GLY A 258 -32.78 -17.54 12.63
CA GLY A 258 -33.40 -18.87 12.70
C GLY A 258 -32.70 -19.96 11.87
N LEU A 259 -31.48 -19.71 11.46
CA LEU A 259 -30.64 -20.71 10.79
C LEU A 259 -29.81 -21.50 11.82
N LYS A 260 -29.41 -22.73 11.45
CA LYS A 260 -28.57 -23.60 12.29
C LYS A 260 -27.15 -23.65 11.77
#